data_5def9282e9c81ca7a9badac940e20de0
#
_entry.id   5def9282e9c81ca7a9badac940e20de0
#
_cell.length_a   1.000
_cell.length_b   1.000
_cell.length_c   1.000
_cell.angle_alpha   90.00
_cell.angle_beta   90.00
_cell.angle_gamma   90.00
#
_symmetry.space_group_name_H-M   'P 1'
#
loop_
_entity.id
_entity.type
_entity.pdbx_description
1 polymer ?
#
loop_
_entity_poly.entity_id
_entity_poly.type
_entity_poly.pdbx_seq_one_letter_code
_entity_poly.pdbx_strand_id
1 'polypeptide(L)'
;MAKSWTDMVNDAKAVLTGVSPEEARRRLQDDPEALLIEVRDAESVPMEDRAPEVIMISLGSLPMRAALEITERLRDKRLEDRSRQVITT
;
A
#
# COMPACT_ATOMS: atom_id res chain seq x y z
N MET A 1 -10.09 4.68 25.86
CA MET A 1 -8.68 5.10 25.85
C MET A 1 -8.09 4.90 24.47
N ALA A 2 -7.41 5.90 23.94
CA ALA A 2 -6.80 5.80 22.62
C ALA A 2 -5.62 4.82 22.63
N LYS A 3 -5.43 4.09 21.55
CA LYS A 3 -4.29 3.21 21.39
C LYS A 3 -3.01 4.03 21.21
N SER A 4 -1.93 3.55 21.79
CA SER A 4 -0.62 4.14 21.57
C SER A 4 -0.11 3.79 20.16
N TRP A 5 0.93 4.50 19.70
CA TRP A 5 1.62 4.17 18.46
C TRP A 5 2.12 2.71 18.48
N THR A 6 2.72 2.30 19.58
CA THR A 6 3.25 0.94 19.73
C THR A 6 2.13 -0.10 19.61
N ASP A 7 0.96 0.16 20.24
CA ASP A 7 -0.18 -0.74 20.13
C ASP A 7 -0.65 -0.87 18.70
N MET A 8 -0.75 0.23 17.96
CA MET A 8 -1.16 0.22 16.55
C MET A 8 -0.18 -0.57 15.67
N VAL A 9 1.12 -0.40 15.89
CA VAL A 9 2.14 -1.14 15.14
C VAL A 9 2.05 -2.64 15.45
N ASN A 10 1.88 -3.00 16.71
CA ASN A 10 1.78 -4.41 17.11
C ASN A 10 0.52 -5.06 16.54
N ASP A 11 -0.61 -4.36 16.55
CA ASP A 11 -1.85 -4.85 15.96
C ASP A 11 -1.67 -5.12 14.45
N ALA A 12 -1.02 -4.20 13.74
CA ALA A 12 -0.74 -4.38 12.32
C ALA A 12 0.18 -5.58 12.07
N LYS A 13 1.24 -5.73 12.85
CA LYS A 13 2.17 -6.85 12.72
C LYS A 13 1.51 -8.20 12.97
N ALA A 14 0.45 -8.24 13.77
CA ALA A 14 -0.27 -9.48 14.05
C ALA A 14 -1.03 -10.00 12.83
N VAL A 15 -1.42 -9.13 11.90
CA VAL A 15 -2.23 -9.50 10.73
C VAL A 15 -1.51 -9.35 9.40
N LEU A 16 -0.36 -8.67 9.37
CA LEU A 16 0.39 -8.42 8.15
C LEU A 16 1.69 -9.22 8.14
N THR A 17 2.12 -9.60 6.97
CA THR A 17 3.41 -10.27 6.77
C THR A 17 4.40 -9.27 6.20
N GLY A 18 5.53 -9.08 6.89
CA GLY A 18 6.63 -8.30 6.36
C GLY A 18 7.44 -9.13 5.38
N VAL A 19 7.91 -8.51 4.29
CA VAL A 19 8.76 -9.18 3.30
C VAL A 19 9.99 -8.32 3.03
N SER A 20 11.08 -8.98 2.64
CA SER A 20 12.29 -8.29 2.21
C SER A 20 12.07 -7.63 0.85
N PRO A 21 12.90 -6.64 0.45
CA PRO A 21 12.82 -6.07 -0.89
C PRO A 21 12.97 -7.11 -2.00
N GLU A 22 13.82 -8.12 -1.82
CA GLU A 22 14.01 -9.20 -2.79
C GLU A 22 12.75 -10.06 -2.92
N GLU A 23 12.13 -10.39 -1.80
CA GLU A 23 10.89 -11.15 -1.80
C GLU A 23 9.75 -10.35 -2.43
N ALA A 24 9.67 -9.07 -2.13
CA ALA A 24 8.66 -8.19 -2.73
C ALA A 24 8.81 -8.14 -4.25
N ARG A 25 10.05 -7.99 -4.74
CA ARG A 25 10.33 -8.00 -6.17
C ARG A 25 9.88 -9.31 -6.83
N ARG A 26 10.19 -10.44 -6.20
CA ARG A 26 9.80 -11.74 -6.72
C ARG A 26 8.28 -11.88 -6.80
N ARG A 27 7.56 -11.46 -5.78
CA ARG A 27 6.09 -11.52 -5.76
C ARG A 27 5.47 -10.66 -6.86
N LEU A 28 6.05 -9.49 -7.10
CA LEU A 28 5.56 -8.59 -8.16
C LEU A 28 5.84 -9.18 -9.55
N GLN A 29 6.95 -9.88 -9.73
CA GLN A 29 7.28 -10.53 -11.00
C GLN A 29 6.40 -11.75 -11.26
N ASP A 30 6.08 -12.52 -10.21
CA ASP A 30 5.32 -13.76 -10.33
C ASP A 30 3.81 -13.52 -10.42
N ASP A 31 3.32 -12.38 -9.95
CA ASP A 31 1.89 -12.07 -9.91
C ASP A 31 1.63 -10.73 -10.63
N PRO A 32 1.17 -10.77 -11.91
CA PRO A 32 0.87 -9.55 -12.65
C PRO A 32 -0.23 -8.69 -12.03
N GLU A 33 -1.08 -9.27 -11.18
CA GLU A 33 -2.15 -8.55 -10.51
C GLU A 33 -1.73 -7.92 -9.20
N ALA A 34 -0.53 -8.21 -8.70
CA ALA A 34 -0.02 -7.60 -7.47
C ALA A 34 0.23 -6.11 -7.66
N LEU A 35 -0.06 -5.34 -6.62
CA LEU A 35 0.11 -3.88 -6.61
C LEU A 35 1.23 -3.50 -5.65
N LEU A 36 2.07 -2.56 -6.07
CA LEU A 36 3.08 -1.94 -5.21
C LEU A 36 2.66 -0.50 -4.95
N ILE A 37 2.44 -0.15 -3.68
CA ILE A 37 2.01 1.19 -3.29
C ILE A 37 3.08 1.84 -2.43
N GLU A 38 3.54 3.02 -2.85
CA GLU A 38 4.41 3.88 -2.04
C GLU A 38 3.52 4.80 -1.22
N VAL A 39 3.63 4.71 0.11
CA VAL A 39 2.78 5.47 1.01
C VAL A 39 3.42 6.76 1.53
N ARG A 40 4.68 7.01 1.20
CA ARG A 40 5.31 8.31 1.48
C ARG A 40 4.74 9.36 0.53
N ASP A 41 4.81 10.63 0.93
CA ASP A 41 4.39 11.73 0.08
C ASP A 41 5.26 11.79 -1.19
N ALA A 42 4.64 12.15 -2.30
CA ALA A 42 5.31 12.14 -3.60
C ALA A 42 6.57 13.01 -3.63
N GLU A 43 6.52 14.17 -2.96
CA GLU A 43 7.67 15.07 -2.88
C GLU A 43 8.84 14.51 -2.07
N SER A 44 8.61 13.48 -1.26
CA SER A 44 9.65 12.84 -0.45
C SER A 44 10.41 11.75 -1.22
N VAL A 45 9.91 11.36 -2.40
CA VAL A 45 10.49 10.26 -3.17
C VAL A 45 10.83 10.76 -4.57
N PRO A 46 12.11 11.07 -4.85
CA PRO A 46 12.53 11.50 -6.19
C PRO A 46 12.13 10.48 -7.26
N MET A 47 11.85 10.98 -8.47
CA MET A 47 11.42 10.12 -9.58
C MET A 47 12.39 8.97 -9.83
N GLU A 48 13.69 9.23 -9.73
CA GLU A 48 14.75 8.23 -9.96
C GLU A 48 14.77 7.13 -8.90
N ASP A 49 14.17 7.38 -7.73
CA ASP A 49 14.13 6.40 -6.63
C ASP A 49 12.84 5.58 -6.63
N ARG A 50 11.91 5.88 -7.54
CA ARG A 50 10.65 5.17 -7.62
C ARG A 50 10.80 3.89 -8.42
N ALA A 51 10.23 2.80 -7.89
CA ALA A 51 10.19 1.55 -8.63
C ALA A 51 9.31 1.70 -9.88
N PRO A 52 9.62 0.99 -10.97
CA PRO A 52 8.70 0.94 -12.12
C PRO A 52 7.33 0.45 -11.67
N GLU A 53 6.28 1.03 -12.22
CA GLU A 53 4.90 0.62 -11.96
C GLU A 53 4.43 0.85 -10.52
N VAL A 54 5.20 1.57 -9.69
CA VAL A 54 4.76 1.91 -8.35
C VAL A 54 3.57 2.88 -8.40
N ILE A 55 2.60 2.64 -7.52
CA ILE A 55 1.45 3.52 -7.37
C ILE A 55 1.74 4.46 -6.20
N MET A 56 1.67 5.76 -6.45
CA MET A 56 1.92 6.77 -5.42
C MET A 56 0.60 7.14 -4.75
N ILE A 57 0.38 6.65 -3.53
CA ILE A 57 -0.78 7.03 -2.72
C ILE A 57 -0.28 7.31 -1.32
N SER A 58 -0.30 8.57 -0.88
CA SER A 58 0.15 8.94 0.45
C SER A 58 -0.67 8.24 1.53
N LEU A 59 -0.05 8.00 2.67
CA LEU A 59 -0.70 7.31 3.79
C LEU A 59 -1.99 8.01 4.22
N GLY A 60 -2.01 9.34 4.18
CA GLY A 60 -3.20 10.11 4.55
C GLY A 60 -4.38 9.95 3.62
N SER A 61 -4.15 9.63 2.35
CA SER A 61 -5.22 9.42 1.37
C SER A 61 -5.58 7.96 1.15
N LEU A 62 -4.72 7.02 1.55
CA LEU A 62 -4.91 5.61 1.25
C LEU A 62 -6.23 5.04 1.77
N PRO A 63 -6.66 5.31 3.01
CA PRO A 63 -7.95 4.80 3.49
C PRO A 63 -9.12 5.23 2.63
N MET A 64 -9.14 6.49 2.20
CA MET A 64 -10.22 7.00 1.34
C MET A 64 -10.18 6.34 -0.04
N ARG A 65 -8.98 6.21 -0.62
CA ARG A 65 -8.81 5.61 -1.95
C ARG A 65 -9.20 4.14 -1.97
N ALA A 66 -9.10 3.46 -0.84
CA ALA A 66 -9.39 2.03 -0.73
C ALA A 66 -10.80 1.73 -0.21
N ALA A 67 -11.54 2.73 0.27
CA ALA A 67 -12.85 2.55 0.88
C ALA A 67 -13.92 2.25 -0.18
N LEU A 68 -14.59 1.10 -0.07
CA LEU A 68 -15.61 0.69 -1.03
C LEU A 68 -16.94 1.42 -0.87
N GLU A 69 -17.19 1.98 0.33
CA GLU A 69 -18.43 2.69 0.64
C GLU A 69 -18.44 4.16 0.22
N ILE A 70 -17.31 4.65 -0.26
CA ILE A 70 -17.17 6.06 -0.62
C ILE A 70 -17.48 6.27 -2.12
N THR A 71 -17.73 7.53 -2.51
CA THR A 71 -18.00 7.91 -3.90
C THR A 71 -16.93 7.39 -4.85
N GLU A 72 -17.34 6.76 -5.95
CA GLU A 72 -16.45 6.12 -6.91
C GLU A 72 -15.32 7.03 -7.40
N ARG A 73 -15.60 8.31 -7.63
CA ARG A 73 -14.57 9.26 -8.11
C ARG A 73 -13.41 9.46 -7.14
N LEU A 74 -13.62 9.17 -5.85
CA LEU A 74 -12.59 9.33 -4.81
C LEU A 74 -11.81 8.03 -4.57
N ARG A 75 -12.29 6.92 -5.10
CA ARG A 75 -11.63 5.62 -4.94
C ARG A 75 -10.62 5.39 -6.04
N ASP A 76 -9.62 4.58 -5.74
CA ASP A 76 -8.72 4.05 -6.76
C ASP A 76 -9.27 2.68 -7.20
N LYS A 77 -9.65 2.57 -8.47
CA LYS A 77 -10.25 1.34 -8.99
C LYS A 77 -9.35 0.12 -8.84
N ARG A 78 -8.03 0.32 -8.84
CA ARG A 78 -7.08 -0.78 -8.68
C ARG A 78 -7.18 -1.42 -7.30
N LEU A 79 -7.73 -0.71 -6.30
CA LEU A 79 -7.88 -1.20 -4.94
C LEU A 79 -9.25 -1.81 -4.66
N GLU A 80 -10.15 -1.85 -5.64
CA GLU A 80 -11.50 -2.39 -5.45
C GLU A 80 -11.50 -3.91 -5.35
N ASP A 81 -10.61 -4.58 -6.06
CA ASP A 81 -10.51 -6.04 -6.02
C ASP A 81 -9.66 -6.46 -4.82
N ARG A 82 -10.34 -6.90 -3.76
CA ARG A 82 -9.70 -7.28 -2.50
C ARG A 82 -8.93 -8.60 -2.58
N SER A 83 -9.02 -9.33 -3.70
CA SER A 83 -8.24 -10.55 -3.90
C SER A 83 -6.83 -10.27 -4.40
N ARG A 84 -6.56 -9.04 -4.87
CA ARG A 84 -5.22 -8.67 -5.34
C ARG A 84 -4.25 -8.55 -4.17
N GLN A 85 -3.03 -9.04 -4.38
CA GLN A 85 -1.95 -8.83 -3.42
C GLN A 85 -1.51 -7.37 -3.45
N VAL A 86 -1.39 -6.75 -2.28
CA VAL A 86 -0.92 -5.37 -2.15
C VAL A 86 0.34 -5.37 -1.29
N ILE A 87 1.40 -4.77 -1.81
CA ILE A 87 2.66 -4.59 -1.10
C ILE A 87 2.85 -3.08 -0.92
N THR A 88 3.08 -2.66 0.32
CA THR A 88 3.36 -1.26 0.62
C THR A 88 4.83 -1.05 0.94
N THR A 89 5.31 0.12 0.63
CA THR A 89 6.69 0.48 0.92
C THR A 89 6.80 1.91 1.46
#